data_025afaa044829112b6398d4017c175dd
#
_entry.id   025afaa044829112b6398d4017c175dd
#
_cell.length_a   1.000
_cell.length_b   1.000
_cell.length_c   1.000
_cell.angle_alpha   90.00
_cell.angle_beta   90.00
_cell.angle_gamma   90.00
#
_symmetry.space_group_name_H-M   'P 1'
#
loop_
_entity.id
_entity.type
_entity.pdbx_description
1 polymer ?
#
loop_
_entity_poly.entity_id
_entity_poly.type
_entity_poly.pdbx_seq_one_letter_code
_entity_poly.pdbx_strand_id
1 'polypeptide(L)'
;RPHPAKAEYDLDAVYFGGAEAVLDYNDVSVHTAKDTLCEMHTAGVLTGNASKILRGTIDFRRGAKRGVGHESEDVLLFSPTARNRTAPLILCGEEEVEGQHAASIGRMDEEKLYYLRSRGLSEAQARRLMVDARFAPALDKIPLEALRTEVQEEAARRLDDHAE
;
A
#
# COMPACT_ATOMS: atom_id res chain seq x y z
N ARG A 1 -20.22 22.25 3.43
CA ARG A 1 -20.89 20.95 3.23
C ARG A 1 -20.09 20.23 2.18
N PRO A 2 -19.65 18.99 2.41
CA PRO A 2 -19.03 18.22 1.36
C PRO A 2 -20.03 18.07 0.21
N HIS A 3 -19.61 18.46 -1.00
CA HIS A 3 -20.37 18.15 -2.21
C HIS A 3 -20.13 16.69 -2.53
N PRO A 4 -21.14 15.91 -2.89
CA PRO A 4 -20.91 14.55 -3.34
C PRO A 4 -20.00 14.56 -4.58
N ALA A 5 -18.98 13.74 -4.59
CA ALA A 5 -18.10 13.58 -5.73
C ALA A 5 -18.92 13.13 -6.95
N LYS A 6 -18.55 13.66 -8.14
CA LYS A 6 -19.21 13.29 -9.39
C LYS A 6 -18.53 12.10 -10.08
N ALA A 7 -17.26 11.88 -9.76
CA ALA A 7 -16.53 10.68 -10.12
C ALA A 7 -15.58 10.34 -8.99
N GLU A 8 -15.54 9.07 -8.65
CA GLU A 8 -14.68 8.52 -7.59
C GLU A 8 -13.78 7.43 -8.18
N TYR A 9 -12.54 7.43 -7.77
CA TYR A 9 -11.56 6.39 -8.06
C TYR A 9 -10.96 5.90 -6.75
N ASP A 10 -11.12 4.63 -6.45
CA ASP A 10 -10.59 3.97 -5.27
C ASP A 10 -9.66 2.83 -5.72
N LEU A 11 -8.38 2.92 -5.40
CA LEU A 11 -7.36 1.92 -5.69
C LEU A 11 -6.80 1.39 -4.39
N ASP A 12 -6.99 0.09 -4.14
CA ASP A 12 -6.24 -0.63 -3.12
C ASP A 12 -5.37 -1.68 -3.78
N ALA A 13 -4.07 -1.55 -3.61
CA ALA A 13 -3.09 -2.49 -4.14
C ALA A 13 -2.29 -3.15 -3.01
N VAL A 14 -2.09 -4.45 -3.10
CA VAL A 14 -1.18 -5.17 -2.21
C VAL A 14 -0.07 -5.84 -3.03
N TYR A 15 1.14 -5.86 -2.50
CA TYR A 15 2.26 -6.50 -3.16
C TYR A 15 3.18 -7.23 -2.17
N PHE A 16 3.82 -8.28 -2.65
CA PHE A 16 4.87 -9.01 -1.94
C PHE A 16 6.08 -9.15 -2.85
N GLY A 17 7.23 -8.62 -2.42
CA GLY A 17 8.52 -8.77 -3.09
C GLY A 17 9.47 -9.59 -2.26
N GLY A 18 9.95 -10.70 -2.82
CA GLY A 18 10.93 -11.59 -2.18
C GLY A 18 12.16 -11.82 -3.05
N ALA A 19 13.17 -12.47 -2.50
CA ALA A 19 14.45 -12.77 -3.18
C ALA A 19 15.09 -11.52 -3.82
N GLU A 20 15.30 -11.56 -5.13
CA GLU A 20 15.87 -10.47 -5.94
C GLU A 20 14.80 -9.72 -6.75
N ALA A 21 13.54 -9.76 -6.33
CA ALA A 21 12.44 -9.15 -7.06
C ALA A 21 12.66 -7.64 -7.24
N VAL A 22 12.38 -7.15 -8.45
CA VAL A 22 12.36 -5.73 -8.78
C VAL A 22 10.93 -5.36 -9.16
N LEU A 23 10.30 -4.52 -8.34
CA LEU A 23 8.93 -4.07 -8.53
C LEU A 23 8.94 -2.59 -8.90
N ASP A 24 8.28 -2.24 -10.00
CA ASP A 24 8.17 -0.87 -10.48
C ASP A 24 6.70 -0.56 -10.76
N TYR A 25 6.11 0.32 -9.94
CA TYR A 25 4.73 0.75 -10.06
C TYR A 25 4.67 2.22 -10.45
N ASN A 26 3.71 2.55 -11.31
CA ASN A 26 3.44 3.92 -11.71
C ASN A 26 1.93 4.14 -11.78
N ASP A 27 1.38 4.69 -10.70
CA ASP A 27 -0.04 4.97 -10.55
C ASP A 27 -0.29 6.45 -10.81
N VAL A 28 -1.24 6.74 -11.71
CA VAL A 28 -1.56 8.12 -12.10
C VAL A 28 -3.05 8.35 -12.05
N SER A 29 -3.47 9.28 -11.20
CA SER A 29 -4.84 9.79 -11.17
C SER A 29 -4.90 11.18 -11.79
N VAL A 30 -5.72 11.36 -12.82
CA VAL A 30 -5.88 12.65 -13.52
C VAL A 30 -7.28 13.19 -13.29
N HIS A 31 -7.37 14.31 -12.57
CA HIS A 31 -8.60 15.03 -12.32
C HIS A 31 -8.82 16.08 -13.42
N THR A 32 -9.88 15.92 -14.21
CA THR A 32 -10.22 16.82 -15.33
C THR A 32 -11.54 17.55 -15.14
N ALA A 33 -12.30 17.20 -14.11
CA ALA A 33 -13.60 17.77 -13.80
C ALA A 33 -13.70 18.14 -12.33
N LYS A 34 -14.64 19.00 -12.00
CA LYS A 34 -14.92 19.42 -10.62
C LYS A 34 -15.56 18.32 -9.79
N ASP A 35 -15.40 18.42 -8.47
CA ASP A 35 -16.02 17.54 -7.48
C ASP A 35 -15.62 16.05 -7.70
N THR A 36 -14.36 15.77 -7.97
CA THR A 36 -13.82 14.42 -8.15
C THR A 36 -13.05 13.97 -6.92
N LEU A 37 -13.08 12.68 -6.62
CA LEU A 37 -12.34 12.05 -5.52
C LEU A 37 -11.43 10.95 -6.05
N CYS A 38 -10.23 10.90 -5.54
CA CYS A 38 -9.29 9.79 -5.74
C CYS A 38 -8.69 9.36 -4.41
N GLU A 39 -8.82 8.08 -4.08
CA GLU A 39 -8.15 7.43 -2.95
C GLU A 39 -7.25 6.33 -3.51
N MET A 40 -5.94 6.44 -3.31
CA MET A 40 -4.97 5.42 -3.71
C MET A 40 -4.25 4.92 -2.45
N HIS A 41 -4.42 3.65 -2.15
CA HIS A 41 -3.74 2.99 -1.05
C HIS A 41 -2.95 1.79 -1.54
N THR A 42 -1.66 1.76 -1.18
CA THR A 42 -0.77 0.64 -1.55
C THR A 42 -0.13 0.08 -0.29
N ALA A 43 -0.29 -1.22 -0.07
CA ALA A 43 0.34 -1.91 1.04
C ALA A 43 1.29 -3.01 0.55
N GLY A 44 2.47 -3.10 1.16
CA GLY A 44 3.46 -4.04 0.68
C GLY A 44 4.38 -4.64 1.72
N VAL A 45 4.93 -5.78 1.35
CA VAL A 45 5.96 -6.50 2.11
C VAL A 45 7.15 -6.74 1.21
N LEU A 46 8.34 -6.46 1.72
CA LEU A 46 9.61 -6.72 1.02
C LEU A 46 10.54 -7.54 1.92
N THR A 47 11.12 -8.59 1.34
CA THR A 47 12.11 -9.46 2.00
C THR A 47 13.27 -9.77 1.07
N GLY A 48 14.32 -10.42 1.57
CA GLY A 48 15.52 -10.72 0.79
C GLY A 48 16.21 -9.44 0.29
N ASN A 49 16.62 -9.43 -0.96
CA ASN A 49 17.21 -8.28 -1.65
C ASN A 49 16.20 -7.56 -2.54
N ALA A 50 14.91 -7.80 -2.34
CA ALA A 50 13.87 -7.21 -3.17
C ALA A 50 13.96 -5.67 -3.15
N SER A 51 13.72 -5.07 -4.29
CA SER A 51 13.66 -3.63 -4.46
C SER A 51 12.35 -3.21 -5.10
N LYS A 52 11.78 -2.12 -4.60
CA LYS A 52 10.53 -1.58 -5.14
C LYS A 52 10.64 -0.07 -5.31
N ILE A 53 10.05 0.44 -6.38
CA ILE A 53 9.74 1.86 -6.55
C ILE A 53 8.26 2.03 -6.85
N LEU A 54 7.59 2.95 -6.13
CA LEU A 54 6.26 3.45 -6.45
C LEU A 54 6.39 4.90 -6.89
N ARG A 55 5.83 5.21 -8.05
CA ARG A 55 5.59 6.57 -8.51
C ARG A 55 4.09 6.79 -8.49
N GLY A 56 3.64 7.58 -7.53
CA GLY A 56 2.25 7.96 -7.41
C GLY A 56 2.05 9.38 -7.89
N THR A 57 1.14 9.62 -8.80
CA THR A 57 0.87 10.95 -9.34
C THR A 57 -0.60 11.30 -9.21
N ILE A 58 -0.88 12.44 -8.59
CA ILE A 58 -2.20 13.07 -8.59
C ILE A 58 -2.08 14.35 -9.43
N ASP A 59 -2.75 14.38 -10.57
CA ASP A 59 -2.71 15.51 -11.52
C ASP A 59 -4.05 16.24 -11.55
N PHE A 60 -4.14 17.38 -10.87
CA PHE A 60 -5.30 18.27 -10.90
C PHE A 60 -5.18 19.25 -12.04
N ARG A 61 -5.84 18.96 -13.16
CA ARG A 61 -5.85 19.84 -14.33
C ARG A 61 -6.81 21.00 -14.17
N ARG A 62 -6.62 22.05 -14.95
CA ARG A 62 -7.53 23.18 -14.99
C ARG A 62 -8.98 22.73 -15.20
N GLY A 63 -9.89 23.16 -14.31
CA GLY A 63 -11.28 22.73 -14.26
C GLY A 63 -11.58 21.67 -13.20
N ALA A 64 -10.56 21.12 -12.52
CA ALA A 64 -10.71 20.14 -11.45
C ALA A 64 -11.10 20.77 -10.08
N LYS A 65 -11.85 21.86 -10.08
CA LYS A 65 -12.26 22.56 -8.84
C LYS A 65 -12.87 21.60 -7.83
N ARG A 66 -12.45 21.75 -6.58
CA ARG A 66 -12.85 20.90 -5.45
C ARG A 66 -12.53 19.41 -5.68
N GLY A 67 -11.54 19.14 -6.52
CA GLY A 67 -10.96 17.82 -6.63
C GLY A 67 -10.20 17.47 -5.34
N VAL A 68 -10.37 16.23 -4.87
CA VAL A 68 -9.69 15.68 -3.70
C VAL A 68 -8.92 14.44 -4.14
N GLY A 69 -7.65 14.36 -3.79
CA GLY A 69 -6.82 13.20 -4.11
C GLY A 69 -5.89 12.87 -2.97
N HIS A 70 -5.97 11.63 -2.51
CA HIS A 70 -5.12 11.10 -1.45
C HIS A 70 -4.35 9.90 -1.96
N GLU A 71 -3.07 9.85 -1.65
CA GLU A 71 -2.21 8.70 -1.87
C GLU A 71 -1.59 8.28 -0.55
N SER A 72 -1.66 7.00 -0.23
CA SER A 72 -1.02 6.44 0.95
C SER A 72 -0.29 5.15 0.62
N GLU A 73 0.87 4.98 1.26
CA GLU A 73 1.66 3.76 1.13
C GLU A 73 2.07 3.24 2.50
N ASP A 74 1.87 1.93 2.69
CA ASP A 74 2.29 1.20 3.89
C ASP A 74 3.22 0.05 3.52
N VAL A 75 4.49 0.12 3.90
CA VAL A 75 5.50 -0.90 3.56
C VAL A 75 6.11 -1.52 4.81
N LEU A 76 6.20 -2.84 4.82
CA LEU A 76 6.91 -3.60 5.84
C LEU A 76 8.15 -4.27 5.23
N LEU A 77 9.32 -3.94 5.77
CA LEU A 77 10.60 -4.50 5.36
C LEU A 77 11.01 -5.61 6.35
N PHE A 78 11.05 -6.84 5.88
CA PHE A 78 11.48 -7.99 6.67
C PHE A 78 12.99 -8.23 6.64
N SER A 79 13.69 -7.64 5.69
CA SER A 79 15.12 -7.85 5.53
C SER A 79 15.87 -6.50 5.52
N PRO A 80 17.08 -6.43 6.08
CA PRO A 80 17.89 -5.21 6.07
C PRO A 80 18.33 -4.78 4.67
N THR A 81 18.37 -5.72 3.73
CA THR A 81 18.78 -5.51 2.34
C THR A 81 17.62 -5.12 1.42
N ALA A 82 16.37 -5.35 1.85
CA ALA A 82 15.19 -4.91 1.11
C ALA A 82 15.18 -3.38 0.97
N ARG A 83 14.81 -2.91 -0.22
CA ARG A 83 14.83 -1.48 -0.58
C ARG A 83 13.47 -1.01 -1.04
N ASN A 84 12.95 0.02 -0.38
CA ASN A 84 11.76 0.73 -0.81
C ASN A 84 12.12 2.15 -1.26
N ARG A 85 11.53 2.57 -2.38
CA ARG A 85 11.54 3.95 -2.85
C ARG A 85 10.12 4.37 -3.19
N THR A 86 9.78 5.59 -2.82
CA THR A 86 8.50 6.21 -3.13
C THR A 86 8.76 7.61 -3.68
N ALA A 87 8.13 7.90 -4.81
CA ALA A 87 8.27 9.18 -5.51
C ALA A 87 6.88 9.77 -5.78
N PRO A 88 6.23 10.35 -4.75
CA PRO A 88 4.93 10.98 -4.92
C PRO A 88 5.04 12.28 -5.69
N LEU A 89 4.02 12.57 -6.51
CA LEU A 89 3.92 13.80 -7.27
C LEU A 89 2.49 14.32 -7.25
N ILE A 90 2.31 15.56 -6.79
CA ILE A 90 1.02 16.24 -6.85
C ILE A 90 1.16 17.46 -7.76
N LEU A 91 0.45 17.43 -8.89
CA LEU A 91 0.43 18.51 -9.88
C LEU A 91 -0.85 19.33 -9.70
N CYS A 92 -0.72 20.59 -9.32
CA CYS A 92 -1.84 21.49 -9.06
C CYS A 92 -1.98 22.51 -10.20
N GLY A 93 -2.72 22.15 -11.24
CA GLY A 93 -3.14 23.05 -12.32
C GLY A 93 -4.41 23.85 -11.99
N GLU A 94 -5.02 23.60 -10.84
CA GLU A 94 -6.21 24.28 -10.30
C GLU A 94 -5.95 24.71 -8.84
N GLU A 95 -6.51 25.82 -8.41
CA GLU A 95 -6.25 26.40 -7.07
C GLU A 95 -7.11 25.76 -5.97
N GLU A 96 -8.37 25.46 -6.26
CA GLU A 96 -9.34 24.91 -5.30
C GLU A 96 -9.27 23.37 -5.31
N VAL A 97 -8.17 22.79 -4.86
CA VAL A 97 -7.99 21.33 -4.79
C VAL A 97 -7.37 20.91 -3.46
N GLU A 98 -7.58 19.66 -3.09
CA GLU A 98 -6.94 19.03 -1.93
C GLU A 98 -6.14 17.81 -2.40
N GLY A 99 -4.83 17.86 -2.24
CA GLY A 99 -3.93 16.77 -2.53
C GLY A 99 -3.11 16.39 -1.30
N GLN A 100 -3.13 15.11 -0.93
CA GLN A 100 -2.38 14.60 0.21
C GLN A 100 -1.58 13.37 -0.18
N HIS A 101 -0.40 13.23 0.43
CA HIS A 101 0.42 12.04 0.34
C HIS A 101 0.89 11.62 1.73
N ALA A 102 0.85 10.32 2.01
CA ALA A 102 1.37 9.73 3.23
C ALA A 102 2.15 8.45 2.94
N ALA A 103 3.27 8.24 3.61
CA ALA A 103 4.01 6.99 3.52
C ALA A 103 4.43 6.51 4.91
N SER A 104 4.17 5.25 5.20
CA SER A 104 4.60 4.55 6.40
C SER A 104 5.51 3.40 5.98
N ILE A 105 6.80 3.51 6.29
CA ILE A 105 7.79 2.50 5.96
C ILE A 105 8.37 1.99 7.27
N GLY A 106 7.99 0.77 7.64
CA GLY A 106 8.47 0.11 8.85
C GLY A 106 9.42 -1.04 8.52
N ARG A 107 10.41 -1.24 9.37
CA ARG A 107 11.15 -2.51 9.42
C ARG A 107 10.44 -3.46 10.38
N MET A 108 10.74 -4.74 10.25
CA MET A 108 10.30 -5.70 11.25
C MET A 108 10.77 -5.24 12.63
N ASP A 109 9.81 -5.11 13.54
CA ASP A 109 10.03 -4.68 14.92
C ASP A 109 10.33 -5.90 15.78
N GLU A 110 11.59 -6.05 16.18
CA GLU A 110 12.05 -7.18 17.01
C GLU A 110 11.34 -7.22 18.37
N GLU A 111 10.95 -6.08 18.92
CA GLU A 111 10.21 -6.03 20.19
C GLU A 111 8.79 -6.56 20.00
N LYS A 112 8.13 -6.20 18.89
CA LYS A 112 6.81 -6.76 18.54
C LYS A 112 6.90 -8.26 18.26
N LEU A 113 7.92 -8.68 17.53
CA LEU A 113 8.14 -10.10 17.26
C LEU A 113 8.35 -10.86 18.58
N TYR A 114 9.21 -10.36 19.47
CA TYR A 114 9.43 -10.94 20.79
C TYR A 114 8.14 -10.98 21.62
N TYR A 115 7.37 -9.90 21.63
CA TYR A 115 6.07 -9.86 22.32
C TYR A 115 5.11 -10.92 21.82
N LEU A 116 4.92 -11.06 20.51
CA LEU A 116 4.05 -12.07 19.91
C LEU A 116 4.52 -13.49 20.25
N ARG A 117 5.82 -13.73 20.19
CA ARG A 117 6.41 -15.04 20.59
C ARG A 117 6.23 -15.32 22.08
N SER A 118 6.33 -14.33 22.94
CA SER A 118 6.08 -14.50 24.39
C SER A 118 4.62 -14.82 24.71
N ARG A 119 3.70 -14.56 23.76
CA ARG A 119 2.28 -14.94 23.82
C ARG A 119 1.99 -16.31 23.21
N GLY A 120 3.00 -17.03 22.78
CA GLY A 120 2.89 -18.42 22.34
C GLY A 120 2.83 -18.61 20.81
N LEU A 121 2.99 -17.54 20.01
CA LEU A 121 3.11 -17.69 18.57
C LEU A 121 4.53 -18.17 18.21
N SER A 122 4.64 -19.05 17.21
CA SER A 122 5.92 -19.29 16.57
C SER A 122 6.36 -18.04 15.80
N GLU A 123 7.63 -17.96 15.44
CA GLU A 123 8.13 -16.83 14.65
C GLU A 123 7.41 -16.72 13.30
N ALA A 124 7.20 -17.84 12.61
CA ALA A 124 6.46 -17.87 11.35
C ALA A 124 5.02 -17.35 11.53
N GLN A 125 4.33 -17.77 12.60
CA GLN A 125 2.97 -17.27 12.90
C GLN A 125 2.96 -15.78 13.21
N ALA A 126 3.96 -15.27 13.96
CA ALA A 126 4.05 -13.85 14.26
C ALA A 126 4.33 -13.01 13.02
N ARG A 127 5.23 -13.46 12.15
CA ARG A 127 5.51 -12.81 10.86
C ARG A 127 4.27 -12.80 9.96
N ARG A 128 3.58 -13.91 9.84
CA ARG A 128 2.31 -14.03 9.09
C ARG A 128 1.28 -13.04 9.60
N LEU A 129 1.05 -12.99 10.92
CA LEU A 129 0.12 -12.04 11.52
C LEU A 129 0.44 -10.59 11.18
N MET A 130 1.73 -10.23 11.11
CA MET A 130 2.15 -8.88 10.73
C MET A 130 1.85 -8.57 9.26
N VAL A 131 2.00 -9.55 8.36
CA VAL A 131 1.63 -9.42 6.93
C VAL A 131 0.13 -9.30 6.78
N ASP A 132 -0.64 -10.19 7.43
CA ASP A 132 -2.10 -10.18 7.38
C ASP A 132 -2.66 -8.84 7.87
N ALA A 133 -2.14 -8.31 8.98
CA ALA A 133 -2.54 -7.01 9.50
C ALA A 133 -2.22 -5.85 8.53
N ARG A 134 -1.16 -5.97 7.74
CA ARG A 134 -0.79 -4.96 6.74
C ARG A 134 -1.72 -4.99 5.53
N PHE A 135 -2.13 -6.16 5.11
CA PHE A 135 -2.98 -6.33 3.92
C PHE A 135 -4.48 -6.23 4.23
N ALA A 136 -4.89 -6.43 5.49
CA ALA A 136 -6.29 -6.44 5.88
C ALA A 136 -7.11 -5.24 5.36
N PRO A 137 -6.65 -3.98 5.44
CA PRO A 137 -7.44 -2.84 4.97
C PRO A 137 -7.83 -2.94 3.49
N ALA A 138 -6.94 -3.48 2.64
CA ALA A 138 -7.22 -3.68 1.22
C ALA A 138 -8.04 -4.94 0.98
N LEU A 139 -7.72 -6.04 1.67
CA LEU A 139 -8.39 -7.33 1.49
C LEU A 139 -9.84 -7.30 1.98
N ASP A 140 -10.14 -6.55 3.04
CA ASP A 140 -11.50 -6.42 3.57
C ASP A 140 -12.47 -5.76 2.58
N LYS A 141 -11.96 -5.01 1.60
CA LYS A 141 -12.75 -4.43 0.51
C LYS A 141 -13.13 -5.45 -0.57
N ILE A 142 -12.48 -6.61 -0.62
CA ILE A 142 -12.81 -7.67 -1.59
C ILE A 142 -14.09 -8.37 -1.12
N PRO A 143 -15.19 -8.33 -1.90
CA PRO A 143 -16.48 -8.90 -1.47
C PRO A 143 -16.51 -10.42 -1.47
N LEU A 144 -15.62 -11.08 -2.24
CA LEU A 144 -15.56 -12.54 -2.36
C LEU A 144 -14.61 -13.13 -1.33
N GLU A 145 -15.13 -13.81 -0.32
CA GLU A 145 -14.34 -14.44 0.73
C GLU A 145 -13.30 -15.43 0.19
N ALA A 146 -13.67 -16.24 -0.82
CA ALA A 146 -12.75 -17.17 -1.44
C ALA A 146 -11.51 -16.49 -2.03
N LEU A 147 -11.69 -15.33 -2.67
CA LEU A 147 -10.58 -14.55 -3.24
C LEU A 147 -9.71 -13.93 -2.14
N ARG A 148 -10.32 -13.43 -1.06
CA ARG A 148 -9.56 -12.94 0.11
C ARG A 148 -8.66 -14.02 0.68
N THR A 149 -9.23 -15.22 0.89
CA THR A 149 -8.50 -16.37 1.40
C THR A 149 -7.35 -16.76 0.46
N GLU A 150 -7.59 -16.81 -0.84
CA GLU A 150 -6.56 -17.12 -1.83
C GLU A 150 -5.39 -16.14 -1.78
N VAL A 151 -5.66 -14.83 -1.68
CA VAL A 151 -4.61 -13.80 -1.58
C VAL A 151 -3.84 -13.93 -0.26
N GLN A 152 -4.52 -14.21 0.87
CA GLN A 152 -3.88 -14.43 2.16
C GLN A 152 -2.99 -15.67 2.18
N GLU A 153 -3.45 -16.78 1.59
CA GLU A 153 -2.66 -18.00 1.46
C GLU A 153 -1.45 -17.81 0.56
N GLU A 154 -1.61 -17.10 -0.55
CA GLU A 154 -0.49 -16.78 -1.44
C GLU A 154 0.55 -15.89 -0.76
N ALA A 155 0.12 -14.88 0.00
CA ALA A 155 1.03 -14.02 0.77
C ALA A 155 1.79 -14.83 1.84
N ALA A 156 1.11 -15.76 2.52
CA ALA A 156 1.72 -16.64 3.49
C ALA A 156 2.75 -17.59 2.85
N ARG A 157 2.40 -18.20 1.72
CA ARG A 157 3.30 -19.08 0.96
C ARG A 157 4.57 -18.34 0.54
N ARG A 158 4.42 -17.12 0.01
CA ARG A 158 5.57 -16.30 -0.38
C ARG A 158 6.44 -15.90 0.82
N LEU A 159 5.83 -15.65 1.97
CA LEU A 159 6.58 -15.37 3.18
C LEU A 159 7.40 -16.57 3.64
N ASP A 160 6.82 -17.80 3.60
CA ASP A 160 7.50 -19.03 3.97
C ASP A 160 8.64 -19.38 2.99
N ASP A 161 8.43 -19.17 1.68
CA ASP A 161 9.43 -19.40 0.63
C ASP A 161 10.65 -18.46 0.75
N HIS A 162 10.52 -17.33 1.47
CA HIS A 162 11.55 -16.30 1.60
C HIS A 162 11.89 -15.97 3.07
N ALA A 163 11.65 -16.92 3.98
CA ALA A 163 11.85 -16.75 5.42
C ALA A 163 13.31 -16.78 5.91
N GLU A 164 14.29 -16.83 4.99
CA GLU A 164 15.74 -16.83 5.30
C GLU A 164 16.29 -15.42 5.60
#